data_9ecad51a24640868630d75299dbee919
#
_entry.id   9ecad51a24640868630d75299dbee919
#
_cell.length_a   1.000
_cell.length_b   1.000
_cell.length_c   1.000
_cell.angle_alpha   90.00
_cell.angle_beta   90.00
_cell.angle_gamma   90.00
#
_symmetry.space_group_name_H-M   'P 1'
#
loop_
_entity.id
_entity.type
_entity.pdbx_description
1 polymer ?
#
loop_
_entity_poly.entity_id
_entity_poly.type
_entity_poly.pdbx_seq_one_letter_code
_entity_poly.pdbx_strand_id
1 'polypeptide(L)'
;MRAFALASLVFLLLALSFGCSDRPSQNQETTPLLLISIDGFRHDYFDLADTPALDRLVAGGFKADSLHHVFPTKTFPTHYSIVTGRHPGTHGVVANSMWDPVRNARFSLGNRDAVMDGYWYEGGEPIWVTAEKQGLTAAAFFWPGTEARIHRVRPSFWKPYNARTPYQDRVTQVLEWMDRPASERPDLITMYFSSVDSAGHRDGPRSEAAAIALADLDQHLMSLLEGLEERDLLGNMHILVTSDHGMARVDIDQYVLLDEYLDLSKIRVSDWGPAGQLWAGEMSAVEIHAALSKAHPNMQVWQRDDIPARFHFGSHHRVPDVLALGDLEWMISNTPYMIGRTQFSLNGMHGWDPAHLEMHGMFVAHGPAFAAGTRSPAVRSIDLYALMTRLLDLEPAWHEGTIAPLEPYLNGQTGQKYARFGLQCTGQNEARVAVGPEHLALSWGHNTHVMLRQPSEIGERFEATGLMLSWHGMEARVSIDGQGYSGCRMTALN
;
A
#
# COMPACT_ATOMS: atom_id res chain seq x y z
N MET A 1 -34.47 -7.13 89.91
CA MET A 1 -34.23 -5.77 89.38
C MET A 1 -33.06 -5.82 88.35
N ARG A 2 -33.38 -5.44 87.18
CA ARG A 2 -32.50 -5.20 86.01
C ARG A 2 -31.63 -6.35 85.52
N ALA A 3 -32.21 -7.06 84.48
CA ALA A 3 -31.53 -7.89 83.53
C ALA A 3 -30.70 -7.04 82.56
N PHE A 4 -29.46 -7.47 82.23
CA PHE A 4 -28.69 -6.98 81.13
C PHE A 4 -28.61 -8.08 80.09
N ALA A 5 -29.21 -7.83 78.92
CA ALA A 5 -29.14 -8.69 77.77
C ALA A 5 -27.81 -8.43 77.05
N LEU A 6 -26.99 -9.48 76.82
CA LEU A 6 -25.84 -9.46 75.90
C LEU A 6 -26.34 -9.77 74.47
N ALA A 7 -26.19 -8.79 73.60
CA ALA A 7 -26.38 -9.03 72.17
C ALA A 7 -25.04 -9.46 71.57
N SER A 8 -25.01 -10.70 71.05
CA SER A 8 -23.89 -11.24 70.30
C SER A 8 -23.94 -10.75 68.86
N LEU A 9 -22.95 -9.93 68.46
CA LEU A 9 -22.76 -9.44 67.09
C LEU A 9 -21.96 -10.47 66.32
N VAL A 10 -22.61 -11.20 65.40
CA VAL A 10 -21.96 -12.10 64.45
C VAL A 10 -21.45 -11.26 63.28
N PHE A 11 -20.14 -11.06 63.19
CA PHE A 11 -19.50 -10.49 62.01
C PHE A 11 -19.42 -11.53 60.89
N LEU A 12 -20.22 -11.36 59.87
CA LEU A 12 -20.17 -12.16 58.64
C LEU A 12 -19.05 -11.55 57.75
N LEU A 13 -17.89 -12.18 57.74
CA LEU A 13 -16.79 -11.87 56.82
C LEU A 13 -17.18 -12.37 55.41
N LEU A 14 -17.70 -11.50 54.56
CA LEU A 14 -17.74 -11.73 53.11
C LEU A 14 -16.33 -11.64 52.55
N ALA A 15 -15.68 -12.76 52.29
CA ALA A 15 -14.49 -12.83 51.48
C ALA A 15 -14.87 -12.48 50.02
N LEU A 16 -14.60 -11.26 49.62
CA LEU A 16 -14.55 -10.89 48.19
C LEU A 16 -13.38 -11.60 47.59
N SER A 17 -13.61 -12.77 47.00
CA SER A 17 -12.71 -13.40 46.04
C SER A 17 -12.70 -12.54 44.79
N PHE A 18 -11.67 -11.69 44.69
CA PHE A 18 -11.25 -11.14 43.39
C PHE A 18 -10.86 -12.35 42.55
N GLY A 19 -11.76 -12.80 41.70
CA GLY A 19 -11.45 -13.71 40.62
C GLY A 19 -10.45 -12.96 39.68
N CYS A 20 -9.19 -13.36 39.74
CA CYS A 20 -8.33 -13.18 38.59
C CYS A 20 -9.08 -13.87 37.44
N SER A 21 -9.54 -13.12 36.48
CA SER A 21 -9.91 -13.68 35.20
C SER A 21 -8.62 -14.20 34.59
N ASP A 22 -8.37 -15.49 34.72
CA ASP A 22 -7.42 -16.21 33.90
C ASP A 22 -7.76 -15.87 32.46
N ARG A 23 -6.92 -15.06 31.81
CA ARG A 23 -6.92 -15.02 30.35
C ARG A 23 -6.74 -16.46 29.92
N PRO A 24 -7.59 -16.98 29.03
CA PRO A 24 -7.32 -18.28 28.46
C PRO A 24 -5.91 -18.19 27.85
N SER A 25 -4.99 -19.01 28.30
CA SER A 25 -3.72 -19.24 27.66
C SER A 25 -4.05 -19.82 26.29
N GLN A 26 -4.12 -18.98 25.25
CA GLN A 26 -4.12 -19.44 23.88
C GLN A 26 -2.70 -19.95 23.60
N ASN A 27 -2.48 -21.25 23.90
CA ASN A 27 -1.36 -22.04 23.38
C ASN A 27 -1.66 -22.45 21.92
N GLN A 28 -2.18 -21.55 21.11
CA GLN A 28 -2.20 -21.74 19.69
C GLN A 28 -0.96 -20.98 19.18
N GLU A 29 0.10 -21.71 18.81
CA GLU A 29 1.27 -21.10 18.18
C GLU A 29 0.79 -20.38 16.94
N THR A 30 0.90 -19.05 16.96
CA THR A 30 0.57 -18.20 15.81
C THR A 30 1.51 -18.56 14.67
N THR A 31 0.99 -18.83 13.48
CA THR A 31 1.83 -19.01 12.29
C THR A 31 2.53 -17.70 11.97
N PRO A 32 3.88 -17.64 12.01
CA PRO A 32 4.61 -16.39 11.77
C PRO A 32 4.33 -15.82 10.38
N LEU A 33 4.39 -14.49 10.26
CA LEU A 33 4.21 -13.77 9.02
C LEU A 33 5.44 -12.92 8.68
N LEU A 34 5.98 -13.10 7.48
CA LEU A 34 7.04 -12.28 6.91
C LEU A 34 6.45 -11.44 5.77
N LEU A 35 6.46 -10.12 5.94
CA LEU A 35 6.05 -9.14 4.93
C LEU A 35 7.29 -8.52 4.29
N ILE A 36 7.49 -8.79 3.01
CA ILE A 36 8.62 -8.29 2.21
C ILE A 36 8.13 -7.23 1.25
N SER A 37 8.76 -6.05 1.22
CA SER A 37 8.55 -5.05 0.17
C SER A 37 9.77 -4.94 -0.73
N ILE A 38 9.50 -4.98 -2.04
CA ILE A 38 10.47 -4.67 -3.10
C ILE A 38 10.02 -3.36 -3.72
N ASP A 39 10.66 -2.25 -3.32
CA ASP A 39 10.33 -0.90 -3.76
C ASP A 39 10.40 -0.79 -5.29
N GLY A 40 9.37 -0.19 -5.88
CA GLY A 40 9.29 0.06 -7.31
C GLY A 40 9.15 -1.18 -8.21
N PHE A 41 8.82 -2.36 -7.65
CA PHE A 41 8.57 -3.55 -8.46
C PHE A 41 7.24 -3.42 -9.19
N ARG A 42 7.28 -3.04 -10.48
CA ARG A 42 6.10 -2.93 -11.33
C ARG A 42 5.50 -4.30 -11.64
N HIS A 43 4.19 -4.39 -11.74
CA HIS A 43 3.44 -5.64 -11.88
C HIS A 43 3.95 -6.58 -13.00
N ASP A 44 4.57 -6.04 -14.05
CA ASP A 44 5.08 -6.77 -15.23
C ASP A 44 6.58 -7.09 -15.17
N TYR A 45 7.26 -6.84 -14.03
CA TYR A 45 8.69 -7.11 -13.89
C TYR A 45 9.04 -8.59 -13.73
N PHE A 46 8.06 -9.47 -13.55
CA PHE A 46 8.27 -10.92 -13.65
C PHE A 46 8.80 -11.36 -15.04
N ASP A 47 8.59 -10.53 -16.08
CA ASP A 47 9.11 -10.76 -17.43
C ASP A 47 10.40 -9.95 -17.70
N LEU A 48 10.92 -9.21 -16.69
CA LEU A 48 12.09 -8.35 -16.86
C LEU A 48 13.41 -9.08 -16.64
N ALA A 49 13.43 -10.03 -15.73
CA ALA A 49 14.61 -10.84 -15.39
C ALA A 49 14.18 -12.23 -14.91
N ASP A 50 15.12 -13.18 -14.90
CA ASP A 50 14.90 -14.47 -14.26
C ASP A 50 14.83 -14.28 -12.73
N THR A 51 13.73 -14.72 -12.13
CA THR A 51 13.42 -14.55 -10.69
C THR A 51 13.03 -15.88 -10.03
N PRO A 52 13.94 -16.87 -9.97
CA PRO A 52 13.61 -18.21 -9.49
C PRO A 52 13.08 -18.26 -8.04
N ALA A 53 13.47 -17.33 -7.16
CA ALA A 53 12.93 -17.26 -5.81
C ALA A 53 11.45 -16.80 -5.82
N LEU A 54 11.14 -15.74 -6.53
CA LEU A 54 9.76 -15.28 -6.71
C LEU A 54 8.90 -16.31 -7.43
N ASP A 55 9.44 -16.98 -8.48
CA ASP A 55 8.75 -18.03 -9.19
C ASP A 55 8.42 -19.24 -8.30
N ARG A 56 9.33 -19.59 -7.38
CA ARG A 56 9.09 -20.62 -6.35
C ARG A 56 7.93 -20.25 -5.44
N LEU A 57 7.87 -19.01 -4.94
CA LEU A 57 6.76 -18.51 -4.12
C LEU A 57 5.44 -18.50 -4.89
N VAL A 58 5.46 -18.06 -6.13
CA VAL A 58 4.29 -18.04 -7.03
C VAL A 58 3.77 -19.46 -7.33
N ALA A 59 4.66 -20.40 -7.61
CA ALA A 59 4.29 -21.79 -7.89
C ALA A 59 3.69 -22.48 -6.67
N GLY A 60 4.25 -22.22 -5.48
CA GLY A 60 3.82 -22.80 -4.21
C GLY A 60 2.67 -22.05 -3.51
N GLY A 61 2.19 -20.92 -4.06
CA GLY A 61 1.24 -20.06 -3.38
C GLY A 61 0.29 -19.32 -4.31
N PHE A 62 0.05 -18.06 -4.00
CA PHE A 62 -0.90 -17.16 -4.63
C PHE A 62 -0.17 -16.00 -5.32
N LYS A 63 -0.69 -15.54 -6.47
CA LYS A 63 -0.28 -14.31 -7.14
C LYS A 63 -1.50 -13.53 -7.64
N ALA A 64 -1.56 -12.22 -7.36
CA ALA A 64 -2.47 -11.30 -8.04
C ALA A 64 -1.90 -10.88 -9.41
N ASP A 65 -2.76 -10.56 -10.37
CA ASP A 65 -2.33 -10.02 -11.68
C ASP A 65 -1.56 -8.71 -11.50
N SER A 66 -2.00 -7.86 -10.56
CA SER A 66 -1.28 -6.67 -10.12
C SER A 66 -1.79 -6.20 -8.75
N LEU A 67 -1.06 -5.29 -8.12
CA LEU A 67 -1.46 -4.60 -6.89
C LEU A 67 -1.76 -3.14 -7.20
N HIS A 68 -3.04 -2.77 -7.05
CA HIS A 68 -3.52 -1.40 -7.21
C HIS A 68 -3.26 -0.61 -5.94
N HIS A 69 -2.51 0.47 -6.04
CA HIS A 69 -2.09 1.29 -4.91
C HIS A 69 -3.02 2.46 -4.63
N VAL A 70 -2.72 3.19 -3.55
CA VAL A 70 -3.39 4.43 -3.16
C VAL A 70 -2.75 5.63 -3.87
N PHE A 71 -3.46 6.77 -3.88
CA PHE A 71 -2.91 8.04 -4.37
C PHE A 71 -2.32 8.87 -3.21
N PRO A 72 -1.14 9.51 -3.42
CA PRO A 72 -0.22 9.35 -4.54
C PRO A 72 0.59 8.05 -4.43
N THR A 73 0.96 7.47 -5.56
CA THR A 73 1.75 6.23 -5.65
C THR A 73 3.22 6.49 -5.31
N LYS A 74 3.47 6.87 -4.06
CA LYS A 74 4.79 7.21 -3.51
C LYS A 74 5.14 6.32 -2.33
N THR A 75 6.43 6.12 -2.10
CA THR A 75 6.98 5.17 -1.12
C THR A 75 6.33 5.25 0.25
N PHE A 76 6.37 6.40 0.93
CA PHE A 76 5.85 6.51 2.30
C PHE A 76 4.32 6.43 2.38
N PRO A 77 3.55 7.17 1.56
CA PRO A 77 2.09 7.02 1.54
C PRO A 77 1.63 5.58 1.34
N THR A 78 2.19 4.90 0.33
CA THR A 78 1.74 3.55 -0.03
C THR A 78 2.17 2.49 0.97
N HIS A 79 3.43 2.50 1.43
CA HIS A 79 3.88 1.59 2.48
C HIS A 79 3.05 1.72 3.76
N TYR A 80 2.70 2.96 4.13
CA TYR A 80 1.90 3.19 5.33
C TYR A 80 0.45 2.76 5.14
N SER A 81 -0.10 2.92 3.92
CA SER A 81 -1.41 2.40 3.56
C SER A 81 -1.48 0.87 3.61
N ILE A 82 -0.46 0.16 3.11
CA ILE A 82 -0.37 -1.32 3.16
C ILE A 82 -0.49 -1.83 4.61
N VAL A 83 0.19 -1.19 5.54
CA VAL A 83 0.27 -1.67 6.93
C VAL A 83 -0.80 -1.11 7.87
N THR A 84 -1.62 -0.15 7.40
CA THR A 84 -2.72 0.43 8.18
C THR A 84 -4.10 0.17 7.58
N GLY A 85 -4.18 -0.26 6.32
CA GLY A 85 -5.43 -0.41 5.59
C GLY A 85 -6.17 0.90 5.37
N ARG A 86 -5.49 2.06 5.39
CA ARG A 86 -6.07 3.40 5.24
C ARG A 86 -5.49 4.12 4.05
N HIS A 87 -6.27 5.07 3.51
CA HIS A 87 -5.80 5.95 2.45
C HIS A 87 -4.97 7.13 3.00
N PRO A 88 -4.08 7.73 2.20
CA PRO A 88 -3.27 8.89 2.60
C PRO A 88 -4.09 10.08 3.11
N GLY A 89 -5.28 10.33 2.52
CA GLY A 89 -6.21 11.34 3.01
C GLY A 89 -6.80 11.06 4.39
N THR A 90 -6.64 9.85 4.92
CA THR A 90 -7.10 9.44 6.25
C THR A 90 -5.93 9.33 7.22
N HIS A 91 -4.85 8.63 6.87
CA HIS A 91 -3.72 8.46 7.79
C HIS A 91 -2.72 9.63 7.79
N GLY A 92 -2.83 10.58 6.87
CA GLY A 92 -2.06 11.83 6.87
C GLY A 92 -0.60 11.74 6.45
N VAL A 93 -0.12 10.58 5.97
CA VAL A 93 1.17 10.46 5.27
C VAL A 93 0.89 10.67 3.79
N VAL A 94 0.91 11.92 3.35
CA VAL A 94 0.36 12.36 2.05
C VAL A 94 1.42 12.47 0.94
N ALA A 95 2.70 12.39 1.29
CA ALA A 95 3.83 12.42 0.36
C ALA A 95 5.12 11.95 1.02
N ASN A 96 6.19 11.80 0.22
CA ASN A 96 7.56 11.63 0.72
C ASN A 96 8.14 12.92 1.32
N SER A 97 7.56 14.08 0.96
CA SER A 97 7.84 15.37 1.55
C SER A 97 6.52 16.12 1.75
N MET A 98 6.15 16.44 2.98
CA MET A 98 4.85 17.03 3.29
C MET A 98 4.95 18.17 4.29
N TRP A 99 3.99 19.08 4.22
CA TRP A 99 3.83 20.19 5.13
C TRP A 99 2.68 19.94 6.09
N ASP A 100 2.89 20.23 7.36
CA ASP A 100 1.84 20.22 8.36
C ASP A 100 1.54 21.67 8.80
N PRO A 101 0.40 22.23 8.38
CA PRO A 101 0.05 23.61 8.75
C PRO A 101 -0.31 23.77 10.22
N VAL A 102 -0.77 22.71 10.90
CA VAL A 102 -1.13 22.74 12.33
C VAL A 102 0.15 22.83 13.18
N ARG A 103 1.16 22.06 12.83
CA ARG A 103 2.45 22.01 13.52
C ARG A 103 3.43 23.06 13.00
N ASN A 104 3.12 23.68 11.87
CA ASN A 104 4.01 24.57 11.11
C ASN A 104 5.38 23.91 10.86
N ALA A 105 5.37 22.66 10.43
CA ALA A 105 6.55 21.83 10.28
C ALA A 105 6.56 21.06 8.94
N ARG A 106 7.76 20.68 8.48
CA ARG A 106 7.96 19.88 7.27
C ARG A 106 8.50 18.50 7.62
N PHE A 107 7.90 17.50 7.03
CA PHE A 107 8.46 16.14 6.92
C PHE A 107 9.24 16.00 5.62
N SER A 108 10.33 15.27 5.64
CA SER A 108 11.01 14.75 4.44
C SER A 108 11.80 13.50 4.80
N LEU A 109 12.03 12.61 3.82
CA LEU A 109 12.78 11.36 4.02
C LEU A 109 14.21 11.57 4.53
N GLY A 110 14.83 12.70 4.15
CA GLY A 110 16.18 13.07 4.61
C GLY A 110 16.23 13.62 6.02
N ASN A 111 15.10 14.01 6.61
CA ASN A 111 15.03 14.51 7.99
C ASN A 111 14.77 13.35 8.95
N ARG A 112 15.83 12.83 9.56
CA ARG A 112 15.77 11.67 10.47
C ARG A 112 14.90 11.94 11.70
N ASP A 113 14.92 13.15 12.24
CA ASP A 113 14.10 13.51 13.40
C ASP A 113 12.62 13.45 13.05
N ALA A 114 12.22 13.94 11.88
CA ALA A 114 10.84 13.84 11.40
C ALA A 114 10.44 12.39 11.14
N VAL A 115 11.30 11.59 10.48
CA VAL A 115 11.03 10.17 10.20
C VAL A 115 10.80 9.36 11.48
N MET A 116 11.49 9.70 12.57
CA MET A 116 11.39 9.02 13.87
C MET A 116 10.29 9.60 14.79
N ASP A 117 9.65 10.70 14.41
CA ASP A 117 8.58 11.33 15.19
C ASP A 117 7.23 10.67 14.88
N GLY A 118 6.66 9.97 15.88
CA GLY A 118 5.37 9.28 15.78
C GLY A 118 4.20 10.16 15.36
N TYR A 119 4.26 11.47 15.62
CA TYR A 119 3.23 12.43 15.22
C TYR A 119 2.86 12.35 13.73
N TRP A 120 3.83 12.11 12.87
CA TRP A 120 3.58 12.05 11.42
C TRP A 120 2.75 10.85 10.99
N TYR A 121 2.62 9.84 11.86
CA TYR A 121 2.00 8.55 11.59
C TYR A 121 0.74 8.27 12.44
N GLU A 122 0.34 9.18 13.32
CA GLU A 122 -0.76 8.96 14.28
C GLU A 122 -2.14 8.75 13.63
N GLY A 123 -2.31 9.11 12.35
CA GLY A 123 -3.56 8.91 11.63
C GLY A 123 -3.89 7.45 11.28
N GLY A 124 -3.00 6.49 11.55
CA GLY A 124 -3.21 5.06 11.35
C GLY A 124 -2.55 4.22 12.43
N GLU A 125 -3.04 2.99 12.65
CA GLU A 125 -2.40 1.99 13.49
C GLU A 125 -1.78 0.91 12.59
N PRO A 126 -0.44 0.90 12.43
CA PRO A 126 0.20 -0.09 11.57
C PRO A 126 0.20 -1.48 12.20
N ILE A 127 0.27 -2.51 11.37
CA ILE A 127 0.14 -3.93 11.75
C ILE A 127 1.07 -4.35 12.89
N TRP A 128 2.30 -3.81 12.97
CA TRP A 128 3.20 -4.10 14.09
C TRP A 128 2.74 -3.50 15.42
N VAL A 129 2.03 -2.36 15.39
CA VAL A 129 1.42 -1.77 16.59
C VAL A 129 0.23 -2.59 17.04
N THR A 130 -0.62 -3.03 16.09
CA THR A 130 -1.74 -3.93 16.35
C THR A 130 -1.25 -5.26 16.95
N ALA A 131 -0.19 -5.85 16.39
CA ALA A 131 0.43 -7.09 16.86
C ALA A 131 0.99 -6.94 18.29
N GLU A 132 1.85 -5.97 18.53
CA GLU A 132 2.46 -5.71 19.85
C GLU A 132 1.41 -5.42 20.94
N LYS A 133 0.36 -4.66 20.62
CA LYS A 133 -0.75 -4.38 21.57
C LYS A 133 -1.53 -5.62 21.96
N GLN A 134 -1.56 -6.62 21.09
CA GLN A 134 -2.29 -7.87 21.31
C GLN A 134 -1.38 -9.02 21.79
N GLY A 135 -0.12 -8.72 22.09
CA GLY A 135 0.81 -9.63 22.72
C GLY A 135 1.66 -10.46 21.77
N LEU A 136 1.60 -10.19 20.47
CA LEU A 136 2.54 -10.73 19.50
C LEU A 136 3.84 -9.92 19.47
N THR A 137 4.91 -10.54 19.04
CA THR A 137 6.24 -9.92 18.91
C THR A 137 6.46 -9.50 17.45
N ALA A 138 6.74 -8.20 17.20
CA ALA A 138 7.06 -7.70 15.88
C ALA A 138 8.57 -7.41 15.72
N ALA A 139 9.09 -7.67 14.51
CA ALA A 139 10.43 -7.32 14.09
C ALA A 139 10.40 -6.51 12.77
N ALA A 140 11.36 -5.60 12.59
CA ALA A 140 11.43 -4.78 11.38
C ALA A 140 12.89 -4.65 10.90
N PHE A 141 13.16 -5.19 9.72
CA PHE A 141 14.38 -4.92 8.96
C PHE A 141 14.02 -4.18 7.69
N PHE A 142 13.65 -3.20 7.84
CA PHE A 142 13.11 -1.85 7.66
C PHE A 142 11.62 -1.91 7.28
N TRP A 143 10.99 -0.78 7.35
CA TRP A 143 9.69 -0.41 6.76
C TRP A 143 9.41 1.05 7.13
N PRO A 144 8.84 1.89 6.24
CA PRO A 144 8.43 3.26 6.60
C PRO A 144 7.53 3.32 7.84
N GLY A 145 7.98 4.06 8.86
CA GLY A 145 7.28 4.21 10.14
C GLY A 145 7.76 3.31 11.29
N THR A 146 8.52 2.22 11.03
CA THR A 146 8.95 1.30 12.11
C THR A 146 9.96 1.90 13.09
N GLU A 147 10.65 2.98 12.71
CA GLU A 147 11.58 3.70 13.57
C GLU A 147 10.88 4.67 14.53
N ALA A 148 9.63 5.05 14.25
CA ALA A 148 8.83 5.94 15.06
C ALA A 148 8.07 5.18 16.16
N ARG A 149 7.82 5.85 17.30
CA ARG A 149 6.90 5.33 18.31
C ARG A 149 5.47 5.75 17.98
N ILE A 150 4.80 4.97 17.13
CA ILE A 150 3.42 5.22 16.73
C ILE A 150 2.48 4.72 17.83
N HIS A 151 1.56 5.56 18.29
CA HIS A 151 0.70 5.27 19.44
C HIS A 151 1.52 4.78 20.65
N ARG A 152 2.75 5.29 20.83
CA ARG A 152 3.73 4.94 21.86
C ARG A 152 4.33 3.52 21.73
N VAL A 153 4.02 2.80 20.67
CA VAL A 153 4.52 1.45 20.39
C VAL A 153 5.51 1.47 19.22
N ARG A 154 6.46 0.57 19.24
CA ARG A 154 7.45 0.30 18.20
C ARG A 154 7.63 -1.21 18.12
N PRO A 155 8.06 -1.79 17.00
CA PRO A 155 8.42 -3.21 16.96
C PRO A 155 9.44 -3.55 18.05
N SER A 156 9.27 -4.70 18.70
CA SER A 156 10.20 -5.21 19.74
C SER A 156 11.62 -5.34 19.22
N PHE A 157 11.78 -5.77 17.96
CA PHE A 157 13.06 -5.79 17.25
C PHE A 157 12.99 -4.85 16.06
N TRP A 158 13.96 -3.97 15.92
CA TRP A 158 14.01 -3.07 14.77
C TRP A 158 15.44 -2.60 14.50
N LYS A 159 15.69 -2.17 13.28
CA LYS A 159 16.97 -1.56 12.87
C LYS A 159 16.71 -0.14 12.37
N PRO A 160 17.60 0.83 12.69
CA PRO A 160 17.53 2.15 12.06
C PRO A 160 17.84 2.02 10.56
N TYR A 161 17.06 2.69 9.72
CA TYR A 161 17.23 2.61 8.28
C TYR A 161 18.63 3.07 7.84
N ASN A 162 19.28 2.21 7.07
CA ASN A 162 20.54 2.49 6.41
C ASN A 162 20.53 1.84 5.02
N ALA A 163 20.44 2.66 3.97
CA ALA A 163 20.42 2.20 2.59
C ALA A 163 21.68 1.40 2.18
N ARG A 164 22.81 1.59 2.91
CA ARG A 164 24.08 0.89 2.63
C ARG A 164 24.18 -0.50 3.26
N THR A 165 23.20 -0.89 4.09
CA THR A 165 23.19 -2.24 4.68
C THR A 165 23.05 -3.28 3.58
N PRO A 166 24.02 -4.19 3.41
CA PRO A 166 23.94 -5.25 2.39
C PRO A 166 22.67 -6.07 2.53
N TYR A 167 22.12 -6.53 1.41
CA TYR A 167 20.90 -7.34 1.42
C TYR A 167 21.10 -8.69 2.12
N GLN A 168 22.28 -9.28 1.97
CA GLN A 168 22.63 -10.49 2.70
C GLN A 168 22.58 -10.31 4.22
N ASP A 169 22.99 -9.16 4.74
CA ASP A 169 22.90 -8.87 6.19
C ASP A 169 21.47 -8.79 6.67
N ARG A 170 20.55 -8.28 5.80
CA ARG A 170 19.10 -8.27 6.09
C ARG A 170 18.53 -9.68 6.16
N VAL A 171 18.91 -10.54 5.20
CA VAL A 171 18.53 -11.97 5.16
C VAL A 171 19.05 -12.67 6.42
N THR A 172 20.35 -12.54 6.71
CA THR A 172 20.98 -13.15 7.88
C THR A 172 20.28 -12.75 9.18
N GLN A 173 19.97 -11.46 9.36
CA GLN A 173 19.30 -10.98 10.56
C GLN A 173 17.87 -11.54 10.71
N VAL A 174 17.12 -11.68 9.60
CA VAL A 174 15.78 -12.30 9.65
C VAL A 174 15.90 -13.76 10.08
N LEU A 175 16.85 -14.52 9.52
CA LEU A 175 17.09 -15.91 9.90
C LEU A 175 17.55 -16.03 11.37
N GLU A 176 18.40 -15.13 11.86
CA GLU A 176 18.81 -15.07 13.29
C GLU A 176 17.60 -14.80 14.21
N TRP A 177 16.65 -13.97 13.81
CA TRP A 177 15.43 -13.79 14.58
C TRP A 177 14.59 -15.06 14.64
N MET A 178 14.56 -15.81 13.54
CA MET A 178 13.86 -17.10 13.48
C MET A 178 14.58 -18.24 14.19
N ASP A 179 15.86 -18.12 14.48
CA ASP A 179 16.64 -19.08 15.30
C ASP A 179 16.41 -18.92 16.81
N ARG A 180 15.72 -17.86 17.25
CA ARG A 180 15.40 -17.65 18.66
C ARG A 180 14.46 -18.73 19.19
N PRO A 181 14.46 -19.00 20.51
CA PRO A 181 13.45 -19.87 21.13
C PRO A 181 12.02 -19.43 20.74
N ALA A 182 11.10 -20.37 20.57
CA ALA A 182 9.73 -20.08 20.10
C ALA A 182 9.02 -18.95 20.90
N SER A 183 9.26 -18.87 22.21
CA SER A 183 8.72 -17.81 23.08
C SER A 183 9.34 -16.43 22.90
N GLU A 184 10.42 -16.30 22.12
CA GLU A 184 11.14 -15.04 21.85
C GLU A 184 11.20 -14.72 20.35
N ARG A 185 10.71 -15.62 19.51
CA ARG A 185 10.70 -15.50 18.06
C ARG A 185 9.65 -14.45 17.64
N PRO A 186 9.95 -13.59 16.66
CA PRO A 186 8.93 -12.69 16.13
C PRO A 186 7.79 -13.46 15.45
N ASP A 187 6.56 -13.03 15.72
CA ASP A 187 5.35 -13.50 15.04
C ASP A 187 5.12 -12.73 13.73
N LEU A 188 5.58 -11.48 13.68
CA LEU A 188 5.49 -10.61 12.51
C LEU A 188 6.87 -10.03 12.19
N ILE A 189 7.31 -10.17 10.94
CA ILE A 189 8.55 -9.54 10.46
C ILE A 189 8.23 -8.69 9.24
N THR A 190 8.75 -7.46 9.18
CA THR A 190 8.77 -6.64 7.97
C THR A 190 10.18 -6.54 7.41
N MET A 191 10.31 -6.59 6.09
CA MET A 191 11.58 -6.51 5.37
C MET A 191 11.43 -5.66 4.11
N TYR A 192 12.45 -4.84 3.78
CA TYR A 192 12.38 -3.88 2.67
C TYR A 192 13.65 -3.87 1.84
N PHE A 193 13.49 -3.75 0.52
CA PHE A 193 14.55 -3.68 -0.47
C PHE A 193 14.30 -2.53 -1.47
N SER A 194 15.34 -1.79 -1.88
CA SER A 194 15.22 -0.56 -2.65
C SER A 194 15.97 -0.53 -3.98
N SER A 195 16.69 -1.60 -4.35
CA SER A 195 17.58 -1.55 -5.54
C SER A 195 16.82 -1.42 -6.85
N VAL A 196 15.65 -2.05 -6.96
CA VAL A 196 14.84 -2.05 -8.19
C VAL A 196 14.31 -0.64 -8.46
N ASP A 197 13.76 0.03 -7.45
CA ASP A 197 13.34 1.43 -7.52
C ASP A 197 14.50 2.36 -7.91
N SER A 198 15.64 2.23 -7.22
CA SER A 198 16.82 3.06 -7.48
C SER A 198 17.35 2.91 -8.91
N ALA A 199 17.34 1.70 -9.46
CA ALA A 199 17.69 1.43 -10.86
C ALA A 199 16.63 2.00 -11.81
N GLY A 200 15.34 1.81 -11.50
CA GLY A 200 14.23 2.36 -12.25
C GLY A 200 14.29 3.88 -12.39
N HIS A 201 14.56 4.59 -11.29
CA HIS A 201 14.74 6.04 -11.30
C HIS A 201 15.90 6.48 -12.17
N ARG A 202 17.06 5.84 -12.03
CA ARG A 202 18.29 6.27 -12.71
C ARG A 202 18.28 5.92 -14.19
N ASP A 203 17.86 4.70 -14.56
CA ASP A 203 18.06 4.12 -15.88
C ASP A 203 16.74 3.85 -16.63
N GLY A 204 15.60 4.00 -15.96
CA GLY A 204 14.25 3.78 -16.50
C GLY A 204 13.65 2.43 -16.09
N PRO A 205 12.30 2.30 -16.21
CA PRO A 205 11.54 1.20 -15.62
C PRO A 205 11.87 -0.20 -16.20
N ARG A 206 12.27 -0.30 -17.44
CA ARG A 206 12.59 -1.60 -18.11
C ARG A 206 14.02 -1.62 -18.63
N SER A 207 14.93 -0.92 -17.96
CA SER A 207 16.34 -0.88 -18.31
C SER A 207 17.06 -2.18 -17.94
N GLU A 208 18.21 -2.40 -18.56
CA GLU A 208 19.12 -3.49 -18.22
C GLU A 208 19.56 -3.39 -16.75
N ALA A 209 19.76 -2.16 -16.24
CA ALA A 209 20.13 -1.94 -14.84
C ALA A 209 19.01 -2.36 -13.87
N ALA A 210 17.74 -2.11 -14.21
CA ALA A 210 16.61 -2.61 -13.42
C ALA A 210 16.53 -4.14 -13.45
N ALA A 211 16.77 -4.77 -14.60
CA ALA A 211 16.83 -6.22 -14.71
C ALA A 211 17.96 -6.83 -13.85
N ILE A 212 19.14 -6.25 -13.89
CA ILE A 212 20.29 -6.68 -13.08
C ILE A 212 19.98 -6.52 -11.58
N ALA A 213 19.41 -5.38 -11.18
CA ALA A 213 19.06 -5.11 -9.78
C ALA A 213 18.00 -6.10 -9.26
N LEU A 214 17.05 -6.49 -10.12
CA LEU A 214 16.04 -7.49 -9.80
C LEU A 214 16.63 -8.88 -9.66
N ALA A 215 17.47 -9.31 -10.61
CA ALA A 215 18.12 -10.63 -10.56
C ALA A 215 19.05 -10.77 -9.34
N ASP A 216 19.80 -9.73 -8.99
CA ASP A 216 20.63 -9.70 -7.78
C ASP A 216 19.78 -9.81 -6.50
N LEU A 217 18.68 -9.05 -6.42
CA LEU A 217 17.74 -9.13 -5.30
C LEU A 217 17.14 -10.53 -5.16
N ASP A 218 16.74 -11.16 -6.27
CA ASP A 218 16.13 -12.49 -6.26
C ASP A 218 17.08 -13.56 -5.72
N GLN A 219 18.41 -13.43 -5.93
CA GLN A 219 19.41 -14.30 -5.30
C GLN A 219 19.39 -14.18 -3.77
N HIS A 220 19.22 -12.98 -3.23
CA HIS A 220 19.09 -12.79 -1.77
C HIS A 220 17.76 -13.34 -1.25
N LEU A 221 16.68 -13.23 -2.01
CA LEU A 221 15.41 -13.87 -1.67
C LEU A 221 15.57 -15.40 -1.69
N MET A 222 16.29 -15.97 -2.69
CA MET A 222 16.56 -17.41 -2.72
C MET A 222 17.30 -17.85 -1.47
N SER A 223 18.36 -17.12 -1.06
CA SER A 223 19.10 -17.41 0.18
C SER A 223 18.20 -17.35 1.43
N LEU A 224 17.23 -16.43 1.45
CA LEU A 224 16.23 -16.37 2.52
C LEU A 224 15.33 -17.61 2.52
N LEU A 225 14.79 -18.00 1.35
CA LEU A 225 13.90 -19.16 1.23
C LEU A 225 14.60 -20.47 1.60
N GLU A 226 15.85 -20.67 1.16
CA GLU A 226 16.68 -21.81 1.51
C GLU A 226 16.94 -21.84 3.02
N GLY A 227 17.31 -20.69 3.62
CA GLY A 227 17.51 -20.59 5.05
C GLY A 227 16.24 -20.85 5.88
N LEU A 228 15.07 -20.49 5.39
CA LEU A 228 13.77 -20.81 6.01
C LEU A 228 13.42 -22.29 5.84
N GLU A 229 13.74 -22.90 4.70
CA GLU A 229 13.53 -24.33 4.46
C GLU A 229 14.42 -25.21 5.37
N GLU A 230 15.70 -24.86 5.55
CA GLU A 230 16.61 -25.53 6.48
C GLU A 230 16.09 -25.54 7.94
N ARG A 231 15.18 -24.61 8.27
CA ARG A 231 14.55 -24.46 9.60
C ARG A 231 13.14 -25.02 9.68
N ASP A 232 12.68 -25.73 8.64
CA ASP A 232 11.31 -26.19 8.50
C ASP A 232 10.25 -25.07 8.60
N LEU A 233 10.63 -23.84 8.23
CA LEU A 233 9.75 -22.65 8.33
C LEU A 233 9.07 -22.29 7.01
N LEU A 234 9.65 -22.60 5.85
CA LEU A 234 9.13 -22.17 4.56
C LEU A 234 7.66 -22.61 4.33
N GLY A 235 7.29 -23.82 4.78
CA GLY A 235 5.92 -24.33 4.73
C GLY A 235 5.08 -24.02 5.97
N ASN A 236 5.69 -23.47 7.03
CA ASN A 236 5.09 -23.25 8.35
C ASN A 236 5.03 -21.76 8.74
N MET A 237 5.22 -20.87 7.80
CA MET A 237 5.01 -19.42 7.98
C MET A 237 4.32 -18.82 6.75
N HIS A 238 3.70 -17.66 6.91
CA HIS A 238 3.17 -16.89 5.82
C HIS A 238 4.25 -15.94 5.29
N ILE A 239 4.46 -15.92 3.98
CA ILE A 239 5.36 -15.00 3.30
C ILE A 239 4.53 -14.17 2.33
N LEU A 240 4.44 -12.87 2.56
CA LEU A 240 3.80 -11.91 1.68
C LEU A 240 4.88 -11.06 1.02
N VAL A 241 4.94 -11.06 -0.31
CA VAL A 241 5.85 -10.20 -1.07
C VAL A 241 5.02 -9.18 -1.83
N THR A 242 5.31 -7.91 -1.60
CA THR A 242 4.59 -6.78 -2.19
C THR A 242 5.57 -5.76 -2.75
N SER A 243 5.07 -4.81 -3.52
CA SER A 243 5.74 -3.54 -3.77
C SER A 243 4.83 -2.40 -3.33
N ASP A 244 5.37 -1.22 -3.28
CA ASP A 244 4.66 0.00 -2.89
C ASP A 244 4.13 0.80 -4.07
N HIS A 245 4.73 0.63 -5.25
CA HIS A 245 4.30 1.20 -6.54
C HIS A 245 5.02 0.50 -7.68
N GLY A 246 4.62 0.86 -8.90
CA GLY A 246 5.36 0.57 -10.10
C GLY A 246 6.32 1.70 -10.48
N MET A 247 6.60 1.85 -11.78
CA MET A 247 7.53 2.85 -12.32
C MET A 247 7.13 3.19 -13.75
N ALA A 248 7.04 4.48 -14.09
CA ALA A 248 6.85 4.96 -15.45
C ALA A 248 8.08 5.71 -15.94
N ARG A 249 8.21 5.82 -17.26
CA ARG A 249 9.30 6.56 -17.91
C ARG A 249 9.16 8.06 -17.64
N VAL A 250 10.27 8.77 -17.58
CA VAL A 250 10.34 10.22 -17.56
C VAL A 250 11.26 10.68 -18.67
N ASP A 251 10.79 11.65 -19.46
CA ASP A 251 11.58 12.33 -20.48
C ASP A 251 11.87 13.78 -20.05
N ILE A 252 13.03 14.30 -20.46
CA ILE A 252 13.44 15.66 -20.10
C ILE A 252 12.51 16.73 -20.70
N ASP A 253 11.81 16.41 -21.78
CA ASP A 253 10.89 17.32 -22.46
C ASP A 253 9.46 17.26 -21.89
N GLN A 254 9.19 16.39 -20.88
CA GLN A 254 7.87 16.19 -20.29
C GLN A 254 7.78 16.82 -18.88
N TYR A 255 8.07 18.11 -18.80
CA TYR A 255 8.00 18.88 -17.55
C TYR A 255 7.11 20.11 -17.70
N VAL A 256 6.21 20.28 -16.74
CA VAL A 256 5.43 21.50 -16.55
C VAL A 256 6.15 22.37 -15.53
N LEU A 257 6.66 23.52 -15.96
CA LEU A 257 7.42 24.45 -15.12
C LEU A 257 6.47 25.48 -14.54
N LEU A 258 6.12 25.35 -13.26
CA LEU A 258 5.11 26.19 -12.63
C LEU A 258 5.49 27.66 -12.55
N ASP A 259 6.80 27.98 -12.49
CA ASP A 259 7.31 29.35 -12.47
C ASP A 259 7.12 30.11 -13.80
N GLU A 260 6.70 29.44 -14.86
CA GLU A 260 6.25 30.09 -16.10
C GLU A 260 4.82 30.67 -15.98
N TYR A 261 4.04 30.22 -15.00
CA TYR A 261 2.61 30.55 -14.85
C TYR A 261 2.30 31.38 -13.61
N LEU A 262 3.12 31.26 -12.55
CA LEU A 262 2.93 32.01 -11.30
C LEU A 262 4.25 32.25 -10.55
N ASP A 263 4.25 33.23 -9.66
CA ASP A 263 5.38 33.54 -8.80
C ASP A 263 5.47 32.58 -7.62
N LEU A 264 6.36 31.60 -7.70
CA LEU A 264 6.56 30.58 -6.67
C LEU A 264 7.00 31.13 -5.30
N SER A 265 7.53 32.37 -5.24
CA SER A 265 7.89 33.01 -3.96
C SER A 265 6.67 33.36 -3.10
N LYS A 266 5.48 33.45 -3.72
CA LYS A 266 4.21 33.79 -3.07
C LYS A 266 3.40 32.61 -2.57
N ILE A 267 3.90 31.39 -2.79
CA ILE A 267 3.27 30.16 -2.37
C ILE A 267 4.27 29.26 -1.65
N ARG A 268 3.78 28.18 -1.04
CA ARG A 268 4.66 27.10 -0.58
C ARG A 268 4.43 25.86 -1.44
N VAL A 269 5.51 25.20 -1.83
CA VAL A 269 5.47 23.88 -2.45
C VAL A 269 6.08 22.89 -1.47
N SER A 270 5.28 21.89 -1.07
CA SER A 270 5.74 20.85 -0.14
C SER A 270 6.32 19.63 -0.86
N ASP A 271 5.82 19.32 -2.05
CA ASP A 271 6.30 18.21 -2.86
C ASP A 271 6.23 18.52 -4.35
N TRP A 272 7.14 17.92 -5.13
CA TRP A 272 7.28 18.04 -6.57
C TRP A 272 7.14 16.66 -7.23
N GLY A 273 7.22 16.62 -8.54
CA GLY A 273 7.18 15.40 -9.33
C GLY A 273 5.83 15.19 -10.00
N PRO A 274 5.31 13.95 -10.15
CA PRO A 274 4.02 13.71 -10.81
C PRO A 274 2.85 14.48 -10.20
N ALA A 275 2.84 14.61 -8.86
CA ALA A 275 1.81 15.29 -8.09
C ALA A 275 2.43 16.44 -7.28
N GLY A 276 2.36 17.67 -7.81
CA GLY A 276 2.79 18.89 -7.15
C GLY A 276 1.82 19.31 -6.04
N GLN A 277 2.34 19.51 -4.82
CA GLN A 277 1.56 19.87 -3.64
C GLN A 277 1.78 21.35 -3.27
N LEU A 278 0.76 22.18 -3.53
CA LEU A 278 0.85 23.64 -3.45
C LEU A 278 0.00 24.17 -2.29
N TRP A 279 0.55 25.10 -1.52
CA TRP A 279 -0.09 25.71 -0.36
C TRP A 279 -0.20 27.21 -0.56
N ALA A 280 -1.32 27.78 -0.15
CA ALA A 280 -1.52 29.21 -0.11
C ALA A 280 -0.44 29.91 0.75
N GLY A 281 -0.07 31.11 0.30
CA GLY A 281 0.87 32.00 0.96
C GLY A 281 0.38 33.42 0.80
N GLU A 282 1.11 34.26 0.06
CA GLU A 282 0.59 35.57 -0.38
C GLU A 282 -0.51 35.41 -1.43
N MET A 283 -0.40 34.36 -2.29
CA MET A 283 -1.49 33.95 -3.18
C MET A 283 -2.43 32.98 -2.46
N SER A 284 -3.71 33.18 -2.61
CA SER A 284 -4.76 32.28 -2.14
C SER A 284 -4.85 31.00 -2.99
N ALA A 285 -5.48 29.94 -2.46
CA ALA A 285 -5.76 28.71 -3.22
C ALA A 285 -6.55 28.97 -4.51
N VAL A 286 -7.50 29.91 -4.49
CA VAL A 286 -8.30 30.30 -5.66
C VAL A 286 -7.43 30.93 -6.74
N GLU A 287 -6.51 31.82 -6.36
CA GLU A 287 -5.58 32.47 -7.31
C GLU A 287 -4.58 31.47 -7.90
N ILE A 288 -4.02 30.56 -7.09
CA ILE A 288 -3.15 29.47 -7.55
C ILE A 288 -3.90 28.60 -8.57
N HIS A 289 -5.11 28.13 -8.21
CA HIS A 289 -5.92 27.31 -9.10
C HIS A 289 -6.27 28.05 -10.39
N ALA A 290 -6.66 29.32 -10.33
CA ALA A 290 -7.00 30.12 -11.51
C ALA A 290 -5.79 30.30 -12.46
N ALA A 291 -4.57 30.45 -11.91
CA ALA A 291 -3.35 30.57 -12.69
C ALA A 291 -2.98 29.26 -13.41
N LEU A 292 -3.25 28.09 -12.78
CA LEU A 292 -2.73 26.79 -13.24
C LEU A 292 -3.76 25.93 -13.97
N SER A 293 -5.06 26.07 -13.72
CA SER A 293 -6.11 25.13 -14.19
C SER A 293 -6.23 24.97 -15.71
N LYS A 294 -5.68 25.90 -16.49
CA LYS A 294 -5.65 25.86 -17.97
C LYS A 294 -4.26 26.21 -18.52
N ALA A 295 -3.25 26.20 -17.67
CA ALA A 295 -1.91 26.64 -18.01
C ALA A 295 -1.21 25.65 -18.96
N HIS A 296 -1.40 24.35 -18.75
CA HIS A 296 -0.74 23.32 -19.54
C HIS A 296 -1.68 22.18 -19.89
N PRO A 297 -1.69 21.65 -21.14
CA PRO A 297 -2.61 20.59 -21.57
C PRO A 297 -2.43 19.24 -20.87
N ASN A 298 -1.21 18.94 -20.38
CA ASN A 298 -0.86 17.70 -19.70
C ASN A 298 -0.78 17.87 -18.17
N MET A 299 -1.56 18.79 -17.61
CA MET A 299 -1.66 19.00 -16.16
C MET A 299 -3.11 19.21 -15.74
N GLN A 300 -3.55 18.46 -14.76
CA GLN A 300 -4.83 18.64 -14.08
C GLN A 300 -4.59 19.33 -12.74
N VAL A 301 -5.47 20.26 -12.38
CA VAL A 301 -5.30 21.06 -11.16
C VAL A 301 -6.62 21.14 -10.41
N TRP A 302 -6.60 20.87 -9.12
CA TRP A 302 -7.77 20.93 -8.24
C TRP A 302 -7.46 21.72 -6.98
N GLN A 303 -8.45 22.46 -6.50
CA GLN A 303 -8.48 22.84 -5.08
C GLN A 303 -8.75 21.59 -4.23
N ARG A 304 -8.38 21.63 -2.96
CA ARG A 304 -8.49 20.48 -2.03
C ARG A 304 -9.86 19.79 -2.07
N ASP A 305 -10.93 20.57 -2.03
CA ASP A 305 -12.31 20.05 -1.96
C ASP A 305 -12.82 19.50 -3.30
N ASP A 306 -12.12 19.84 -4.41
CA ASP A 306 -12.46 19.40 -5.76
C ASP A 306 -11.61 18.20 -6.24
N ILE A 307 -10.67 17.72 -5.41
CA ILE A 307 -9.85 16.55 -5.72
C ILE A 307 -10.78 15.35 -5.96
N PRO A 308 -10.61 14.60 -7.08
CA PRO A 308 -11.47 13.48 -7.40
C PRO A 308 -11.63 12.49 -6.23
N ALA A 309 -12.88 12.18 -5.89
CA ALA A 309 -13.22 11.35 -4.73
C ALA A 309 -12.56 9.97 -4.77
N ARG A 310 -12.31 9.42 -5.98
CA ARG A 310 -11.62 8.13 -6.17
C ARG A 310 -10.17 8.09 -5.67
N PHE A 311 -9.54 9.25 -5.46
CA PHE A 311 -8.20 9.33 -4.86
C PHE A 311 -8.22 9.15 -3.34
N HIS A 312 -9.38 9.31 -2.68
CA HIS A 312 -9.48 9.24 -1.21
C HIS A 312 -8.42 10.12 -0.53
N PHE A 313 -8.19 11.32 -1.07
CA PHE A 313 -7.05 12.16 -0.69
C PHE A 313 -7.45 13.45 0.03
N GLY A 314 -8.60 14.06 -0.26
CA GLY A 314 -8.96 15.41 0.12
C GLY A 314 -9.22 15.71 1.60
N SER A 315 -9.24 14.75 2.54
CA SER A 315 -9.81 14.93 3.89
C SER A 315 -8.82 15.34 4.98
N HIS A 316 -7.54 15.07 4.87
CA HIS A 316 -6.54 15.35 5.93
C HIS A 316 -6.00 16.78 5.84
N HIS A 317 -5.70 17.42 7.00
CA HIS A 317 -5.16 18.79 7.04
C HIS A 317 -3.77 18.95 6.38
N ARG A 318 -3.04 17.85 6.14
CA ARG A 318 -1.77 17.83 5.40
C ARG A 318 -1.95 17.69 3.89
N VAL A 319 -3.18 17.53 3.40
CA VAL A 319 -3.45 17.60 1.97
C VAL A 319 -3.31 19.04 1.51
N PRO A 320 -2.61 19.32 0.39
CA PRO A 320 -2.33 20.68 -0.05
C PRO A 320 -3.62 21.46 -0.38
N ASP A 321 -3.54 22.80 -0.37
CA ASP A 321 -4.66 23.64 -0.78
C ASP A 321 -4.97 23.52 -2.27
N VAL A 322 -3.93 23.24 -3.08
CA VAL A 322 -4.05 22.98 -4.52
C VAL A 322 -3.15 21.81 -4.89
N LEU A 323 -3.71 20.84 -5.59
CA LEU A 323 -3.02 19.70 -6.18
C LEU A 323 -2.85 19.92 -7.68
N ALA A 324 -1.62 19.83 -8.18
CA ALA A 324 -1.30 19.81 -9.61
C ALA A 324 -0.78 18.42 -9.99
N LEU A 325 -1.52 17.69 -10.82
CA LEU A 325 -1.18 16.32 -11.26
C LEU A 325 -0.83 16.36 -12.74
N GLY A 326 0.38 15.91 -13.10
CA GLY A 326 0.76 15.68 -14.49
C GLY A 326 0.08 14.44 -15.06
N ASP A 327 -0.23 14.46 -16.35
CA ASP A 327 -0.60 13.25 -17.07
C ASP A 327 0.56 12.23 -16.96
N LEU A 328 0.30 10.95 -17.21
CA LEU A 328 1.34 9.92 -17.11
C LEU A 328 2.59 10.34 -17.89
N GLU A 329 3.76 10.16 -17.27
CA GLU A 329 5.09 10.58 -17.75
C GLU A 329 5.37 12.11 -17.69
N TRP A 330 4.38 12.95 -17.35
CA TRP A 330 4.57 14.38 -17.15
C TRP A 330 4.88 14.73 -15.69
N MET A 331 5.88 15.58 -15.50
CA MET A 331 6.38 16.01 -14.19
C MET A 331 6.05 17.45 -13.90
N ILE A 332 5.62 17.76 -12.69
CA ILE A 332 5.46 19.12 -12.18
C ILE A 332 6.78 19.55 -11.54
N SER A 333 7.33 20.70 -12.00
CA SER A 333 8.64 21.16 -11.58
C SER A 333 8.77 22.70 -11.67
N ASN A 334 10.01 23.18 -11.64
CA ASN A 334 10.39 24.58 -11.83
C ASN A 334 11.70 24.71 -12.61
N THR A 335 11.93 25.87 -13.21
CA THR A 335 13.12 26.19 -14.01
C THR A 335 14.43 25.99 -13.24
N PRO A 336 14.60 26.45 -11.97
CA PRO A 336 15.83 26.21 -11.21
C PRO A 336 16.21 24.74 -11.06
N TYR A 337 15.21 23.86 -10.85
CA TYR A 337 15.44 22.42 -10.77
C TYR A 337 15.94 21.87 -12.11
N MET A 338 15.33 22.28 -13.22
CA MET A 338 15.70 21.80 -14.56
C MET A 338 17.12 22.26 -14.96
N ILE A 339 17.52 23.47 -14.61
CA ILE A 339 18.89 23.96 -14.83
C ILE A 339 19.91 23.10 -14.06
N GLY A 340 19.59 22.72 -12.81
CA GLY A 340 20.45 21.89 -11.98
C GLY A 340 20.51 20.42 -12.44
N ARG A 341 19.50 19.96 -13.18
CA ARG A 341 19.32 18.54 -13.54
C ARG A 341 20.26 18.04 -14.64
N THR A 342 20.90 18.91 -15.41
CA THR A 342 21.85 18.49 -16.47
C THR A 342 23.00 17.60 -15.98
N GLN A 343 23.14 17.41 -14.66
CA GLN A 343 24.15 16.55 -14.04
C GLN A 343 23.62 15.19 -13.56
N PHE A 344 22.29 14.97 -13.54
CA PHE A 344 21.68 13.74 -13.01
C PHE A 344 20.63 13.21 -13.99
N SER A 345 20.75 11.95 -14.41
CA SER A 345 19.70 11.29 -15.17
C SER A 345 18.57 10.84 -14.22
N LEU A 346 17.33 11.20 -14.56
CA LEU A 346 16.12 10.66 -13.96
C LEU A 346 15.27 10.15 -15.13
N ASN A 347 15.27 8.84 -15.34
CA ASN A 347 14.63 8.19 -16.49
C ASN A 347 13.37 7.42 -16.11
N GLY A 348 13.08 7.31 -14.83
CA GLY A 348 11.85 6.75 -14.30
C GLY A 348 11.38 7.47 -13.06
N MET A 349 10.05 7.49 -12.87
CA MET A 349 9.38 8.09 -11.72
C MET A 349 8.06 7.36 -11.43
N HIS A 350 7.51 7.64 -10.27
CA HIS A 350 6.22 7.16 -9.77
C HIS A 350 5.53 8.28 -8.98
N GLY A 351 4.24 8.14 -8.69
CA GLY A 351 3.48 9.15 -7.96
C GLY A 351 2.27 9.68 -8.71
N TRP A 352 2.00 9.15 -9.92
CA TRP A 352 0.82 9.46 -10.72
C TRP A 352 -0.44 8.79 -10.18
N ASP A 353 -1.51 8.95 -10.92
CA ASP A 353 -2.79 8.30 -10.69
C ASP A 353 -2.61 6.78 -10.55
N PRO A 354 -3.08 6.16 -9.45
CA PRO A 354 -2.95 4.71 -9.24
C PRO A 354 -3.73 3.87 -10.26
N ALA A 355 -4.64 4.46 -11.03
CA ALA A 355 -5.32 3.77 -12.11
C ALA A 355 -4.39 3.41 -13.28
N HIS A 356 -3.30 4.17 -13.48
CA HIS A 356 -2.31 3.82 -14.51
C HIS A 356 -1.63 2.50 -14.17
N LEU A 357 -1.63 1.57 -15.13
CA LEU A 357 -1.08 0.23 -14.92
C LEU A 357 0.41 0.25 -14.62
N GLU A 358 1.13 1.26 -15.10
CA GLU A 358 2.53 1.53 -14.80
C GLU A 358 2.78 1.84 -13.31
N MET A 359 1.74 2.28 -12.59
CA MET A 359 1.80 2.54 -11.14
C MET A 359 1.45 1.31 -10.30
N HIS A 360 0.91 0.25 -10.93
CA HIS A 360 0.60 -0.98 -10.21
C HIS A 360 1.87 -1.73 -9.83
N GLY A 361 1.88 -2.22 -8.60
CA GLY A 361 2.89 -3.10 -8.08
C GLY A 361 2.55 -4.58 -8.22
N MET A 362 3.27 -5.40 -7.46
CA MET A 362 3.05 -6.83 -7.38
C MET A 362 2.53 -7.27 -6.02
N PHE A 363 1.83 -8.42 -5.99
CA PHE A 363 1.50 -9.13 -4.76
C PHE A 363 1.58 -10.64 -4.96
N VAL A 364 2.42 -11.27 -4.14
CA VAL A 364 2.60 -12.73 -4.05
C VAL A 364 2.45 -13.14 -2.60
N ALA A 365 1.79 -14.26 -2.35
CA ALA A 365 1.64 -14.82 -1.01
C ALA A 365 1.91 -16.32 -1.00
N HIS A 366 2.63 -16.80 0.01
CA HIS A 366 2.99 -18.19 0.21
C HIS A 366 2.78 -18.60 1.66
N GLY A 367 2.52 -19.86 1.91
CA GLY A 367 2.39 -20.42 3.25
C GLY A 367 1.08 -21.20 3.46
N PRO A 368 0.81 -21.68 4.69
CA PRO A 368 -0.25 -22.65 4.95
C PRO A 368 -1.65 -22.21 4.53
N ALA A 369 -1.92 -20.90 4.53
CA ALA A 369 -3.24 -20.40 4.14
C ALA A 369 -3.47 -20.34 2.63
N PHE A 370 -2.43 -20.46 1.79
CA PHE A 370 -2.52 -20.24 0.34
C PHE A 370 -2.34 -21.56 -0.42
N ALA A 371 -3.25 -21.84 -1.34
CA ALA A 371 -3.11 -23.00 -2.22
C ALA A 371 -2.14 -22.73 -3.37
N ALA A 372 -1.30 -23.71 -3.69
CA ALA A 372 -0.32 -23.64 -4.76
C ALA A 372 -0.96 -23.30 -6.13
N GLY A 373 -0.31 -22.39 -6.88
CA GLY A 373 -0.71 -22.01 -8.23
C GLY A 373 -1.99 -21.17 -8.30
N THR A 374 -2.45 -20.61 -7.20
CA THR A 374 -3.66 -19.77 -7.15
C THR A 374 -3.40 -18.39 -7.78
N ARG A 375 -4.38 -17.88 -8.52
CA ARG A 375 -4.33 -16.57 -9.19
C ARG A 375 -5.60 -15.77 -8.94
N SER A 376 -5.46 -14.43 -8.84
CA SER A 376 -6.59 -13.50 -8.79
C SER A 376 -6.45 -12.37 -9.79
N PRO A 377 -7.54 -11.63 -10.10
CA PRO A 377 -7.43 -10.32 -10.71
C PRO A 377 -6.58 -9.37 -9.85
N ALA A 378 -6.39 -8.13 -10.32
CA ALA A 378 -5.77 -7.08 -9.50
C ALA A 378 -6.49 -6.92 -8.16
N VAL A 379 -5.72 -6.74 -7.07
CA VAL A 379 -6.20 -6.48 -5.71
C VAL A 379 -5.72 -5.11 -5.22
N ARG A 380 -6.33 -4.57 -4.15
CA ARG A 380 -5.95 -3.25 -3.63
C ARG A 380 -4.95 -3.39 -2.49
N SER A 381 -3.97 -2.51 -2.45
CA SER A 381 -2.92 -2.51 -1.41
C SER A 381 -3.46 -2.28 0.01
N ILE A 382 -4.56 -1.51 0.16
CA ILE A 382 -5.21 -1.29 1.47
C ILE A 382 -5.90 -2.55 2.03
N ASP A 383 -6.17 -3.55 1.19
CA ASP A 383 -6.80 -4.80 1.64
C ASP A 383 -5.79 -5.74 2.33
N LEU A 384 -4.48 -5.48 2.17
CA LEU A 384 -3.42 -6.31 2.76
C LEU A 384 -3.37 -6.22 4.29
N TYR A 385 -3.79 -5.08 4.89
CA TYR A 385 -3.89 -4.98 6.35
C TYR A 385 -4.92 -5.98 6.91
N ALA A 386 -6.12 -6.04 6.30
CA ALA A 386 -7.14 -7.00 6.67
C ALA A 386 -6.69 -8.46 6.47
N LEU A 387 -5.92 -8.73 5.41
CA LEU A 387 -5.30 -10.04 5.20
C LEU A 387 -4.31 -10.38 6.32
N MET A 388 -3.40 -9.48 6.67
CA MET A 388 -2.40 -9.70 7.70
C MET A 388 -3.02 -9.92 9.07
N THR A 389 -4.03 -9.13 9.47
CA THR A 389 -4.75 -9.33 10.74
C THR A 389 -5.46 -10.68 10.77
N ARG A 390 -6.05 -11.13 9.65
CA ARG A 390 -6.68 -12.44 9.50
C ARG A 390 -5.68 -13.59 9.62
N LEU A 391 -4.48 -13.46 9.02
CA LEU A 391 -3.43 -14.49 9.07
C LEU A 391 -2.79 -14.62 10.45
N LEU A 392 -2.71 -13.52 11.21
CA LEU A 392 -2.14 -13.44 12.55
C LEU A 392 -3.17 -13.62 13.67
N ASP A 393 -4.44 -13.87 13.33
CA ASP A 393 -5.58 -13.96 14.28
C ASP A 393 -5.67 -12.73 15.20
N LEU A 394 -5.53 -11.53 14.62
CA LEU A 394 -5.60 -10.27 15.32
C LEU A 394 -6.94 -9.58 15.12
N GLU A 395 -7.43 -8.91 16.16
CA GLU A 395 -8.52 -7.95 16.02
C GLU A 395 -8.00 -6.71 15.29
N PRO A 396 -8.52 -6.36 14.09
CA PRO A 396 -8.01 -5.25 13.34
C PRO A 396 -8.32 -3.90 14.02
N ALA A 397 -7.39 -2.97 13.98
CA ALA A 397 -7.72 -1.56 14.21
C ALA A 397 -8.63 -1.04 13.07
N TRP A 398 -9.29 0.10 13.29
CA TRP A 398 -10.14 0.67 12.25
C TRP A 398 -9.35 0.91 10.94
N HIS A 399 -9.89 0.43 9.84
CA HIS A 399 -9.28 0.52 8.51
C HIS A 399 -10.36 0.67 7.41
N GLU A 400 -9.95 1.03 6.20
CA GLU A 400 -10.82 1.26 5.03
C GLU A 400 -10.76 0.10 4.01
N GLY A 401 -9.80 -0.81 4.17
CA GLY A 401 -9.68 -2.02 3.35
C GLY A 401 -10.69 -3.10 3.77
N THR A 402 -10.70 -4.21 3.04
CA THR A 402 -11.53 -5.40 3.35
C THR A 402 -10.82 -6.68 2.97
N ILE A 403 -11.06 -7.76 3.71
CA ILE A 403 -10.56 -9.10 3.37
C ILE A 403 -11.31 -9.73 2.18
N ALA A 404 -12.52 -9.27 1.86
CA ALA A 404 -13.42 -9.92 0.91
C ALA A 404 -12.79 -10.29 -0.44
N PRO A 405 -11.95 -9.45 -1.10
CA PRO A 405 -11.29 -9.82 -2.35
C PRO A 405 -10.30 -10.98 -2.23
N LEU A 406 -9.73 -11.20 -1.05
CA LEU A 406 -8.65 -12.17 -0.80
C LEU A 406 -9.13 -13.42 -0.07
N GLU A 407 -10.20 -13.33 0.73
CA GLU A 407 -10.72 -14.42 1.54
C GLU A 407 -11.07 -15.69 0.74
N PRO A 408 -11.64 -15.61 -0.49
CA PRO A 408 -11.92 -16.81 -1.29
C PRO A 408 -10.69 -17.61 -1.70
N TYR A 409 -9.48 -17.01 -1.61
CA TYR A 409 -8.22 -17.65 -1.97
C TYR A 409 -7.47 -18.25 -0.78
N LEU A 410 -8.05 -18.14 0.43
CA LEU A 410 -7.49 -18.71 1.65
C LEU A 410 -8.01 -20.13 1.90
N ASN A 411 -7.34 -20.85 2.83
CA ASN A 411 -7.75 -22.17 3.35
C ASN A 411 -7.83 -23.31 2.32
N GLY A 412 -6.90 -23.33 1.36
CA GLY A 412 -6.72 -24.49 0.47
C GLY A 412 -7.80 -24.68 -0.58
N GLN A 413 -8.60 -23.67 -0.88
CA GLN A 413 -9.49 -23.69 -2.05
C GLN A 413 -8.64 -23.65 -3.33
N THR A 414 -8.31 -24.82 -3.83
CA THR A 414 -7.43 -24.99 -4.97
C THR A 414 -8.08 -24.45 -6.25
N GLY A 415 -7.32 -23.59 -6.96
CA GLY A 415 -7.52 -23.38 -8.38
C GLY A 415 -8.73 -22.55 -8.78
N GLN A 416 -9.20 -21.60 -7.96
CA GLN A 416 -10.18 -20.63 -8.43
C GLN A 416 -9.55 -19.78 -9.54
N LYS A 417 -9.83 -20.17 -10.79
CA LYS A 417 -9.53 -19.33 -11.96
C LYS A 417 -10.59 -18.24 -12.01
N TYR A 418 -10.20 -17.00 -12.06
CA TYR A 418 -11.10 -15.88 -12.32
C TYR A 418 -11.50 -15.88 -13.82
N ALA A 419 -12.69 -15.37 -14.11
CA ALA A 419 -13.21 -15.26 -15.47
C ALA A 419 -12.70 -13.98 -16.15
N ARG A 420 -12.47 -14.05 -17.47
CA ARG A 420 -12.06 -12.89 -18.29
C ARG A 420 -13.12 -12.59 -19.33
N PHE A 421 -13.38 -11.29 -19.53
CA PHE A 421 -14.35 -10.78 -20.49
C PHE A 421 -13.76 -9.62 -21.27
N GLY A 422 -14.15 -9.49 -22.53
CA GLY A 422 -14.08 -8.24 -23.27
C GLY A 422 -15.31 -7.39 -22.97
N LEU A 423 -15.13 -6.09 -22.87
CA LEU A 423 -16.20 -5.12 -22.70
C LEU A 423 -16.10 -4.10 -23.82
N GLN A 424 -17.16 -4.01 -24.66
CA GLN A 424 -17.23 -3.07 -25.77
C GLN A 424 -18.41 -2.11 -25.56
N CYS A 425 -18.15 -0.81 -25.53
CA CYS A 425 -19.15 0.24 -25.51
C CYS A 425 -19.16 1.02 -26.84
N THR A 426 -20.31 1.63 -27.17
CA THR A 426 -20.46 2.40 -28.43
C THR A 426 -19.45 3.54 -28.50
N GLY A 427 -18.67 3.59 -29.58
CA GLY A 427 -17.70 4.66 -29.83
C GLY A 427 -16.45 4.61 -28.94
N GLN A 428 -16.23 3.51 -28.20
CA GLN A 428 -15.08 3.32 -27.32
C GLN A 428 -14.20 2.16 -27.77
N ASN A 429 -12.94 2.18 -27.36
CA ASN A 429 -12.04 1.04 -27.50
C ASN A 429 -12.52 -0.12 -26.59
N GLU A 430 -12.15 -1.34 -26.97
CA GLU A 430 -12.43 -2.51 -26.16
C GLU A 430 -11.69 -2.43 -24.81
N ALA A 431 -12.43 -2.71 -23.73
CA ALA A 431 -11.90 -2.86 -22.39
C ALA A 431 -11.84 -4.34 -22.00
N ARG A 432 -11.02 -4.68 -21.00
CA ARG A 432 -10.92 -6.03 -20.43
C ARG A 432 -11.43 -6.03 -19.00
N VAL A 433 -12.13 -7.11 -18.66
CA VAL A 433 -12.68 -7.30 -17.32
C VAL A 433 -12.22 -8.65 -16.81
N ALA A 434 -11.50 -8.66 -15.69
CA ALA A 434 -11.12 -9.86 -14.96
C ALA A 434 -11.99 -9.96 -13.70
N VAL A 435 -12.79 -11.02 -13.57
CA VAL A 435 -13.82 -11.15 -12.53
C VAL A 435 -13.45 -12.27 -11.57
N GLY A 436 -13.12 -11.90 -10.35
CA GLY A 436 -12.95 -12.79 -9.21
C GLY A 436 -14.28 -13.01 -8.45
N PRO A 437 -14.26 -13.81 -7.38
CA PRO A 437 -15.46 -14.08 -6.59
C PRO A 437 -16.09 -12.82 -5.97
N GLU A 438 -15.29 -11.94 -5.38
CA GLU A 438 -15.77 -10.77 -4.63
C GLU A 438 -15.30 -9.42 -5.19
N HIS A 439 -14.55 -9.45 -6.29
CA HIS A 439 -14.02 -8.24 -6.92
C HIS A 439 -13.80 -8.44 -8.41
N LEU A 440 -13.61 -7.33 -9.12
CA LEU A 440 -13.15 -7.35 -10.49
C LEU A 440 -12.07 -6.28 -10.74
N ALA A 441 -11.30 -6.50 -11.80
CA ALA A 441 -10.43 -5.49 -12.40
C ALA A 441 -10.96 -5.13 -13.79
N LEU A 442 -11.26 -3.84 -14.00
CA LEU A 442 -11.63 -3.25 -15.28
C LEU A 442 -10.42 -2.54 -15.87
N SER A 443 -9.86 -3.05 -16.96
CA SER A 443 -8.77 -2.42 -17.70
C SER A 443 -9.31 -1.74 -18.96
N TRP A 444 -9.19 -0.40 -19.01
CA TRP A 444 -9.66 0.42 -20.12
C TRP A 444 -8.58 1.42 -20.55
N GLY A 445 -8.04 1.25 -21.74
CA GLY A 445 -6.83 1.97 -22.17
C GLY A 445 -5.63 1.59 -21.30
N HIS A 446 -4.98 2.59 -20.74
CA HIS A 446 -3.85 2.43 -19.80
C HIS A 446 -4.29 2.32 -18.33
N ASN A 447 -5.59 2.46 -18.05
CA ASN A 447 -6.09 2.48 -16.69
C ASN A 447 -6.65 1.12 -16.28
N THR A 448 -6.38 0.72 -15.04
CA THR A 448 -7.00 -0.45 -14.41
C THR A 448 -7.60 -0.05 -13.07
N HIS A 449 -8.88 -0.36 -12.90
CA HIS A 449 -9.65 -0.05 -11.70
C HIS A 449 -10.10 -1.35 -11.01
N VAL A 450 -9.94 -1.42 -9.71
CA VAL A 450 -10.44 -2.54 -8.90
C VAL A 450 -11.75 -2.14 -8.24
N MET A 451 -12.80 -2.95 -8.45
CA MET A 451 -14.14 -2.73 -7.91
C MET A 451 -14.58 -3.93 -7.07
N LEU A 452 -15.33 -3.69 -6.03
CA LEU A 452 -15.88 -4.72 -5.14
C LEU A 452 -17.27 -5.13 -5.58
N ARG A 453 -17.61 -6.41 -5.41
CA ARG A 453 -18.93 -6.97 -5.68
C ARG A 453 -19.97 -6.29 -4.78
N GLN A 454 -21.13 -5.98 -5.36
CA GLN A 454 -22.26 -5.42 -4.66
C GLN A 454 -23.49 -6.33 -4.81
N PRO A 455 -24.40 -6.34 -3.82
CA PRO A 455 -25.69 -7.03 -3.98
C PRO A 455 -26.44 -6.51 -5.21
N SER A 456 -27.01 -7.43 -6.00
CA SER A 456 -27.80 -7.10 -7.18
C SER A 456 -28.97 -8.09 -7.28
N GLU A 457 -30.16 -7.57 -7.58
CA GLU A 457 -31.35 -8.41 -7.82
C GLU A 457 -31.29 -9.12 -9.17
N ILE A 458 -30.60 -8.52 -10.14
CA ILE A 458 -30.49 -9.03 -11.51
C ILE A 458 -29.05 -8.86 -11.99
N GLY A 459 -28.41 -9.99 -12.38
CA GLY A 459 -27.07 -10.00 -12.92
C GLY A 459 -25.97 -9.66 -11.89
N GLU A 460 -24.86 -9.16 -12.38
CA GLU A 460 -23.67 -8.85 -11.60
C GLU A 460 -23.48 -7.35 -11.45
N ARG A 461 -23.04 -6.89 -10.29
CA ARG A 461 -22.74 -5.49 -10.01
C ARG A 461 -21.48 -5.34 -9.20
N PHE A 462 -20.63 -4.41 -9.61
CA PHE A 462 -19.37 -4.07 -8.94
C PHE A 462 -19.23 -2.55 -8.87
N GLU A 463 -18.70 -2.06 -7.76
CA GLU A 463 -18.51 -0.63 -7.51
C GLU A 463 -17.17 -0.34 -6.84
N ALA A 464 -16.66 0.85 -7.14
CA ALA A 464 -15.67 1.57 -6.37
C ALA A 464 -16.07 3.05 -6.36
N THR A 465 -15.40 3.89 -5.58
CA THR A 465 -15.70 5.32 -5.53
C THR A 465 -15.60 5.95 -6.92
N GLY A 466 -16.68 6.51 -7.40
CA GLY A 466 -16.78 7.09 -8.74
C GLY A 466 -16.92 6.08 -9.89
N LEU A 467 -16.99 4.77 -9.62
CA LEU A 467 -16.95 3.71 -10.62
C LEU A 467 -18.08 2.72 -10.41
N MET A 468 -18.73 2.31 -11.50
CA MET A 468 -19.75 1.25 -11.49
C MET A 468 -19.68 0.44 -12.78
N LEU A 469 -19.70 -0.88 -12.64
CA LEU A 469 -19.95 -1.83 -13.73
C LEU A 469 -21.00 -2.83 -13.30
N SER A 470 -22.04 -2.98 -14.10
CA SER A 470 -23.04 -4.03 -13.91
C SER A 470 -23.40 -4.65 -15.25
N TRP A 471 -23.79 -5.94 -15.25
CA TRP A 471 -24.26 -6.61 -16.46
C TRP A 471 -25.27 -7.71 -16.16
N HIS A 472 -26.11 -7.98 -17.15
CA HIS A 472 -27.02 -9.13 -17.18
C HIS A 472 -26.98 -9.78 -18.58
N GLY A 473 -26.64 -11.06 -18.64
CA GLY A 473 -26.34 -11.70 -19.91
C GLY A 473 -25.13 -11.03 -20.59
N MET A 474 -25.35 -10.48 -21.78
CA MET A 474 -24.30 -9.76 -22.53
C MET A 474 -24.40 -8.23 -22.42
N GLU A 475 -25.49 -7.70 -21.86
CA GLU A 475 -25.69 -6.26 -21.74
C GLU A 475 -25.01 -5.72 -20.47
N ALA A 476 -24.20 -4.66 -20.63
CA ALA A 476 -23.47 -4.03 -19.55
C ALA A 476 -23.78 -2.54 -19.44
N ARG A 477 -23.64 -2.01 -18.21
CA ARG A 477 -23.68 -0.58 -17.90
C ARG A 477 -22.40 -0.21 -17.18
N VAL A 478 -21.76 0.84 -17.64
CA VAL A 478 -20.50 1.34 -17.10
C VAL A 478 -20.63 2.81 -16.78
N SER A 479 -20.10 3.23 -15.64
CA SER A 479 -19.90 4.63 -15.29
C SER A 479 -18.52 4.82 -14.68
N ILE A 480 -17.79 5.84 -15.13
CA ILE A 480 -16.46 6.22 -14.62
C ILE A 480 -16.52 7.72 -14.31
N ASP A 481 -16.22 8.10 -13.07
CA ASP A 481 -16.24 9.48 -12.56
C ASP A 481 -17.55 10.26 -12.93
N GLY A 482 -18.69 9.54 -12.84
CA GLY A 482 -20.01 10.08 -13.16
C GLY A 482 -20.35 10.11 -14.66
N GLN A 483 -19.42 9.78 -15.54
CA GLN A 483 -19.69 9.64 -16.97
C GLN A 483 -20.21 8.23 -17.27
N GLY A 484 -21.48 8.14 -17.71
CA GLY A 484 -22.09 6.89 -18.18
C GLY A 484 -21.72 6.58 -19.62
N TYR A 485 -21.46 5.28 -19.90
CA TYR A 485 -21.19 4.75 -21.25
C TYR A 485 -22.37 3.91 -21.72
N SER A 486 -22.77 4.06 -22.98
CA SER A 486 -23.95 3.41 -23.57
C SER A 486 -23.58 2.30 -24.54
N GLY A 487 -24.54 1.38 -24.80
CA GLY A 487 -24.38 0.27 -25.75
C GLY A 487 -23.24 -0.68 -25.41
N CYS A 488 -22.97 -0.86 -24.11
CA CYS A 488 -21.88 -1.73 -23.63
C CYS A 488 -22.30 -3.20 -23.66
N ARG A 489 -21.39 -4.07 -24.10
CA ARG A 489 -21.59 -5.52 -24.16
C ARG A 489 -20.41 -6.26 -23.58
N MET A 490 -20.69 -7.29 -22.79
CA MET A 490 -19.72 -8.25 -22.25
C MET A 490 -19.60 -9.47 -23.15
N THR A 491 -18.38 -9.91 -23.42
CA THR A 491 -18.08 -11.13 -24.19
C THR A 491 -17.06 -11.96 -23.44
N ALA A 492 -17.36 -13.22 -23.18
CA ALA A 492 -16.39 -14.11 -22.50
C ALA A 492 -15.12 -14.25 -23.35
N LEU A 493 -13.96 -14.16 -22.73
CA LEU A 493 -12.66 -14.43 -23.33
C LEU A 493 -12.19 -15.83 -22.86
N ASN A 494 -11.69 -16.63 -23.79
CA ASN A 494 -11.19 -17.98 -23.52
C ASN A 494 -9.84 -17.96 -22.78
#